data_4cb3e01941ffa83b6e09654a1a87ecc0
#
_entry.id   4cb3e01941ffa83b6e09654a1a87ecc0
#
_cell.length_a   1.000
_cell.length_b   1.000
_cell.length_c   1.000
_cell.angle_alpha   90.00
_cell.angle_beta   90.00
_cell.angle_gamma   90.00
#
_symmetry.space_group_name_H-M   'P 1'
#
loop_
_entity.id
_entity.type
_entity.pdbx_description
1 polymer ?
#
loop_
_entity_poly.entity_id
_entity_poly.type
_entity_poly.pdbx_seq_one_letter_code
_entity_poly.pdbx_strand_id
1 'polypeptide(L)'
;MKIGIIAAALAFVGLSAVAQTNQKTNMDMKKLELVQEWDKTFPKSDKVEHSKVVFVNRFGVTLAADMYVPKEVVGKLSAVAVSGPFGAVKEQSSGLYAQALAERGFLTIAFDPSFTGESGGVPRNV
;
A
#
# COMPACT_ATOMS: atom_id res chain seq x y z
N MET A 1 64.80 -28.81 6.90
CA MET A 1 64.02 -27.98 5.98
C MET A 1 62.55 -28.14 6.36
N LYS A 2 61.95 -27.18 7.07
CA LYS A 2 60.56 -27.21 7.52
C LYS A 2 59.81 -26.08 6.81
N ILE A 3 58.90 -26.45 5.95
CA ILE A 3 58.05 -25.53 5.21
C ILE A 3 56.82 -25.25 6.11
N GLY A 4 56.70 -24.01 6.57
CA GLY A 4 55.57 -23.56 7.31
C GLY A 4 54.36 -23.25 6.41
N ILE A 5 53.22 -23.82 6.75
CA ILE A 5 51.94 -23.55 6.10
C ILE A 5 51.34 -22.33 6.80
N ILE A 6 51.27 -21.22 6.10
CA ILE A 6 50.49 -20.04 6.51
C ILE A 6 49.07 -20.26 6.03
N ALA A 7 48.16 -20.55 6.96
CA ALA A 7 46.74 -20.59 6.68
C ALA A 7 46.19 -19.14 6.67
N ALA A 8 45.71 -18.72 5.53
CA ALA A 8 45.07 -17.44 5.36
C ALA A 8 43.62 -17.49 5.94
N ALA A 9 43.43 -16.75 7.02
CA ALA A 9 42.09 -16.44 7.53
C ALA A 9 41.62 -15.13 6.88
N LEU A 10 40.88 -15.24 5.82
CA LEU A 10 40.21 -14.12 5.16
C LEU A 10 38.76 -14.51 4.86
N ALA A 11 37.85 -13.61 5.19
CA ALA A 11 36.48 -13.55 4.78
C ALA A 11 35.43 -14.20 5.69
N PHE A 12 34.93 -13.42 6.66
CA PHE A 12 33.54 -13.47 7.09
C PHE A 12 33.13 -12.11 7.74
N VAL A 13 33.22 -11.03 6.97
CA VAL A 13 32.65 -9.73 7.35
C VAL A 13 31.93 -9.15 6.14
N GLY A 14 30.87 -9.75 5.71
CA GLY A 14 30.16 -9.26 4.53
C GLY A 14 28.67 -9.57 4.45
N LEU A 15 28.11 -10.39 5.36
CA LEU A 15 26.72 -10.83 5.24
C LEU A 15 25.76 -10.31 6.31
N SER A 16 26.23 -9.52 7.28
CA SER A 16 25.36 -9.06 8.37
C SER A 16 24.65 -7.73 8.11
N ALA A 17 25.06 -6.96 7.10
CA ALA A 17 24.51 -5.63 6.85
C ALA A 17 23.23 -5.63 6.00
N VAL A 18 22.99 -6.67 5.19
CA VAL A 18 21.82 -6.73 4.30
C VAL A 18 20.59 -7.28 5.01
N ALA A 19 20.76 -8.08 6.07
CA ALA A 19 19.66 -8.65 6.82
C ALA A 19 18.98 -7.65 7.79
N GLN A 20 19.68 -6.59 8.19
CA GLN A 20 19.15 -5.62 9.16
C GLN A 20 18.27 -4.54 8.52
N THR A 21 18.33 -4.31 7.21
CA THR A 21 17.48 -3.33 6.53
C THR A 21 16.07 -3.87 6.24
N ASN A 22 15.88 -5.18 6.16
CA ASN A 22 14.56 -5.77 5.92
C ASN A 22 13.72 -6.00 7.17
N GLN A 23 14.30 -5.93 8.38
CA GLN A 23 13.52 -6.09 9.62
C GLN A 23 12.89 -4.78 10.11
N LYS A 24 13.38 -3.63 9.68
CA LYS A 24 12.82 -2.34 10.10
C LYS A 24 11.53 -1.94 9.37
N THR A 25 11.25 -2.55 8.23
CA THR A 25 10.04 -2.25 7.43
C THR A 25 8.80 -3.04 7.87
N ASN A 26 8.97 -4.01 8.77
CA ASN A 26 7.87 -4.91 9.20
C ASN A 26 7.33 -4.57 10.60
N MET A 27 7.69 -3.43 11.16
CA MET A 27 7.53 -3.23 12.59
C MET A 27 6.32 -2.42 13.04
N ASP A 28 5.48 -1.84 12.17
CA ASP A 28 4.29 -1.11 12.65
C ASP A 28 3.17 -0.91 11.62
N MET A 29 2.87 -1.88 10.80
CA MET A 29 1.54 -1.86 10.16
C MET A 29 0.51 -2.20 11.23
N LYS A 30 0.02 -1.19 11.94
CA LYS A 30 -1.12 -1.36 12.83
C LYS A 30 -2.24 -2.01 12.02
N LYS A 31 -2.64 -3.21 12.43
CA LYS A 31 -3.70 -3.95 11.77
C LYS A 31 -4.98 -3.10 11.81
N LEU A 32 -5.39 -2.61 10.65
CA LEU A 32 -6.67 -1.90 10.52
C LEU A 32 -7.79 -2.92 10.37
N GLU A 33 -8.94 -2.61 10.96
CA GLU A 33 -10.17 -3.34 10.73
C GLU A 33 -10.84 -2.77 9.47
N LEU A 34 -10.72 -3.50 8.35
CA LEU A 34 -11.28 -3.07 7.07
C LEU A 34 -12.61 -3.80 6.81
N VAL A 35 -13.61 -3.06 6.39
CA VAL A 35 -14.89 -3.62 5.93
C VAL A 35 -14.63 -4.41 4.64
N GLN A 36 -14.97 -5.69 4.62
CA GLN A 36 -14.72 -6.57 3.47
C GLN A 36 -15.85 -6.55 2.43
N GLU A 37 -17.04 -6.17 2.85
CA GLU A 37 -18.19 -6.05 1.98
C GLU A 37 -18.13 -4.78 1.12
N TRP A 38 -18.99 -4.73 0.07
CA TRP A 38 -19.11 -3.53 -0.75
C TRP A 38 -19.84 -2.43 0.02
N ASP A 39 -19.10 -1.48 0.53
CA ASP A 39 -19.56 -0.39 1.40
C ASP A 39 -19.62 0.98 0.69
N LYS A 40 -19.53 0.98 -0.65
CA LYS A 40 -19.48 2.21 -1.46
C LYS A 40 -20.87 2.79 -1.72
N THR A 41 -20.92 4.10 -1.88
CA THR A 41 -22.15 4.84 -2.25
C THR A 41 -22.54 4.71 -3.72
N PHE A 42 -21.79 3.93 -4.50
CA PHE A 42 -21.97 3.69 -5.92
C PHE A 42 -21.92 2.19 -6.25
N PRO A 43 -22.47 1.74 -7.38
CA PRO A 43 -22.49 0.35 -7.76
C PRO A 43 -21.08 -0.15 -8.14
N LYS A 44 -20.82 -1.42 -7.87
CA LYS A 44 -19.59 -2.09 -8.27
C LYS A 44 -19.55 -2.29 -9.78
N SER A 45 -18.44 -1.92 -10.41
CA SER A 45 -18.21 -2.16 -11.83
C SER A 45 -17.84 -3.63 -12.09
N ASP A 46 -18.39 -4.20 -13.14
CA ASP A 46 -18.03 -5.53 -13.64
C ASP A 46 -16.73 -5.54 -14.47
N LYS A 47 -16.27 -4.36 -14.92
CA LYS A 47 -15.04 -4.17 -15.72
C LYS A 47 -13.77 -4.05 -14.88
N VAL A 48 -13.91 -3.92 -13.57
CA VAL A 48 -12.82 -3.58 -12.66
C VAL A 48 -12.75 -4.59 -11.53
N GLU A 49 -11.55 -5.01 -11.17
CA GLU A 49 -11.28 -5.69 -9.92
C GLU A 49 -11.04 -4.68 -8.81
N HIS A 50 -11.66 -4.93 -7.67
CA HIS A 50 -11.53 -4.11 -6.48
C HIS A 50 -10.93 -4.91 -5.34
N SER A 51 -9.99 -4.29 -4.62
CA SER A 51 -9.45 -4.82 -3.37
C SER A 51 -9.13 -3.69 -2.41
N LYS A 52 -9.24 -3.95 -1.11
CA LYS A 52 -8.73 -3.03 -0.09
C LYS A 52 -7.24 -3.29 0.14
N VAL A 53 -6.46 -2.23 0.21
CA VAL A 53 -5.02 -2.26 0.46
C VAL A 53 -4.66 -1.31 1.58
N VAL A 54 -3.55 -1.58 2.24
CA VAL A 54 -3.00 -0.71 3.28
C VAL A 54 -1.55 -0.38 2.97
N PHE A 55 -1.12 0.82 3.33
CA PHE A 55 0.26 1.25 3.24
C PHE A 55 0.58 2.24 4.35
N VAL A 56 1.86 2.37 4.68
CA VAL A 56 2.31 3.30 5.72
C VAL A 56 2.85 4.55 5.07
N ASN A 57 2.38 5.71 5.52
CA ASN A 57 2.89 6.98 5.05
C ASN A 57 4.24 7.33 5.73
N ARG A 58 4.89 8.41 5.28
CA ARG A 58 6.18 8.85 5.81
C ARG A 58 6.19 9.22 7.30
N PHE A 59 5.01 9.39 7.89
CA PHE A 59 4.84 9.71 9.32
C PHE A 59 4.52 8.48 10.17
N GLY A 60 4.56 7.27 9.59
CA GLY A 60 4.29 6.02 10.29
C GLY A 60 2.80 5.72 10.51
N VAL A 61 1.89 6.47 9.87
CA VAL A 61 0.45 6.22 9.95
C VAL A 61 0.05 5.23 8.85
N THR A 62 -0.62 4.14 9.23
CA THR A 62 -1.18 3.18 8.28
C THR A 62 -2.42 3.75 7.62
N LEU A 63 -2.43 3.83 6.31
CA LEU A 63 -3.55 4.31 5.51
C LEU A 63 -4.30 3.14 4.88
N ALA A 64 -5.61 3.27 4.79
CA ALA A 64 -6.49 2.37 4.06
C ALA A 64 -6.84 2.96 2.70
N ALA A 65 -6.87 2.11 1.68
CA ALA A 65 -7.24 2.49 0.33
C ALA A 65 -8.06 1.40 -0.36
N ASP A 66 -8.87 1.82 -1.30
CA ASP A 66 -9.50 0.96 -2.30
C ASP A 66 -8.67 1.00 -3.57
N MET A 67 -8.22 -0.15 -4.02
CA MET A 67 -7.50 -0.32 -5.28
C MET A 67 -8.45 -0.87 -6.34
N TYR A 68 -8.43 -0.25 -7.52
CA TYR A 68 -9.22 -0.65 -8.67
C TYR A 68 -8.29 -0.96 -9.84
N VAL A 69 -8.42 -2.18 -10.38
CA VAL A 69 -7.58 -2.69 -11.46
C VAL A 69 -8.47 -3.07 -12.65
N PRO A 70 -8.21 -2.55 -13.87
CA PRO A 70 -8.93 -2.98 -15.07
C PRO A 70 -8.76 -4.48 -15.30
N LYS A 71 -9.84 -5.21 -15.60
CA LYS A 71 -9.78 -6.66 -15.84
C LYS A 71 -9.15 -7.04 -17.17
N GLU A 72 -9.32 -6.22 -18.20
CA GLU A 72 -8.98 -6.57 -19.59
C GLU A 72 -7.68 -5.91 -20.12
N VAL A 73 -6.91 -5.25 -19.26
CA VAL A 73 -5.68 -4.57 -19.68
C VAL A 73 -4.46 -5.44 -19.38
N VAL A 74 -3.62 -5.64 -20.40
CA VAL A 74 -2.37 -6.41 -20.31
C VAL A 74 -1.17 -5.47 -20.33
N GLY A 75 -0.17 -5.74 -19.49
CA GLY A 75 1.08 -4.98 -19.43
C GLY A 75 1.12 -3.96 -18.28
N LYS A 76 1.99 -2.98 -18.42
CA LYS A 76 2.15 -1.92 -17.41
C LYS A 76 1.02 -0.91 -17.51
N LEU A 77 0.35 -0.68 -16.39
CA LEU A 77 -0.70 0.33 -16.28
C LEU A 77 -0.11 1.64 -15.75
N SER A 78 -0.61 2.75 -16.29
CA SER A 78 -0.44 4.05 -15.63
C SER A 78 -1.26 4.07 -14.35
N ALA A 79 -0.69 4.59 -13.27
CA ALA A 79 -1.33 4.60 -11.96
C ALA A 79 -1.76 6.01 -11.54
N VAL A 80 -2.92 6.11 -10.89
CA VAL A 80 -3.49 7.36 -10.38
C VAL A 80 -3.92 7.16 -8.92
N ALA A 81 -3.48 8.06 -8.04
CA ALA A 81 -3.97 8.14 -6.68
C ALA A 81 -5.04 9.25 -6.58
N VAL A 82 -6.16 8.91 -5.97
CA VAL A 82 -7.32 9.80 -5.82
C VAL A 82 -7.58 10.02 -4.35
N SER A 83 -7.73 11.28 -3.94
CA SER A 83 -8.19 11.67 -2.60
C SER A 83 -9.42 12.54 -2.72
N GLY A 84 -10.31 12.41 -1.75
CA GLY A 84 -11.51 13.25 -1.66
C GLY A 84 -11.23 14.62 -1.02
N PRO A 85 -12.24 15.47 -0.96
CA PRO A 85 -12.17 16.71 -0.21
C PRO A 85 -12.10 16.42 1.30
N PHE A 86 -11.80 17.46 2.07
CA PHE A 86 -11.74 17.36 3.54
C PHE A 86 -13.06 16.79 4.11
N GLY A 87 -12.92 15.79 4.99
CA GLY A 87 -14.05 15.11 5.62
C GLY A 87 -14.73 14.02 4.78
N ALA A 88 -14.35 13.84 3.52
CA ALA A 88 -14.85 12.74 2.69
C ALA A 88 -13.99 11.47 2.88
N VAL A 89 -14.63 10.33 2.66
CA VAL A 89 -13.99 9.01 2.72
C VAL A 89 -13.95 8.35 1.33
N LYS A 90 -13.05 7.39 1.17
CA LYS A 90 -12.81 6.70 -0.10
C LYS A 90 -14.02 5.95 -0.68
N GLU A 91 -15.00 5.63 0.16
CA GLU A 91 -16.26 4.97 -0.22
C GLU A 91 -17.23 5.88 -0.99
N GLN A 92 -16.91 7.17 -1.10
CA GLN A 92 -17.75 8.21 -1.72
C GLN A 92 -17.19 8.65 -3.09
N SER A 93 -17.15 9.96 -3.34
CA SER A 93 -16.82 10.54 -4.65
C SER A 93 -15.42 10.15 -5.16
N SER A 94 -14.42 10.06 -4.27
CA SER A 94 -13.06 9.67 -4.68
C SER A 94 -13.00 8.22 -5.16
N GLY A 95 -13.72 7.30 -4.52
CA GLY A 95 -13.84 5.92 -4.97
C GLY A 95 -14.58 5.79 -6.29
N LEU A 96 -15.69 6.51 -6.47
CA LEU A 96 -16.41 6.55 -7.75
C LEU A 96 -15.49 7.06 -8.88
N TYR A 97 -14.76 8.13 -8.62
CA TYR A 97 -13.84 8.69 -9.61
C TYR A 97 -12.69 7.72 -9.94
N ALA A 98 -12.14 7.06 -8.93
CA ALA A 98 -11.11 6.03 -9.09
C ALA A 98 -11.63 4.84 -9.92
N GLN A 99 -12.83 4.33 -9.63
CA GLN A 99 -13.45 3.27 -10.41
C GLN A 99 -13.66 3.69 -11.87
N ALA A 100 -14.16 4.89 -12.11
CA ALA A 100 -14.38 5.41 -13.45
C ALA A 100 -13.09 5.58 -14.27
N LEU A 101 -11.97 5.93 -13.63
CA LEU A 101 -10.65 5.95 -14.27
C LEU A 101 -10.15 4.53 -14.55
N ALA A 102 -10.38 3.59 -13.63
CA ALA A 102 -9.99 2.19 -13.84
C ALA A 102 -10.74 1.56 -15.02
N GLU A 103 -12.01 1.88 -15.21
CA GLU A 103 -12.77 1.48 -16.41
C GLU A 103 -12.17 2.01 -17.72
N ARG A 104 -11.33 3.03 -17.65
CA ARG A 104 -10.60 3.63 -18.78
C ARG A 104 -9.17 3.13 -18.92
N GLY A 105 -8.78 2.14 -18.14
CA GLY A 105 -7.49 1.46 -18.28
C GLY A 105 -6.38 1.93 -17.32
N PHE A 106 -6.70 2.72 -16.29
CA PHE A 106 -5.73 3.11 -15.27
C PHE A 106 -5.78 2.15 -14.08
N LEU A 107 -4.64 1.85 -13.46
CA LEU A 107 -4.63 1.33 -12.11
C LEU A 107 -4.88 2.51 -11.17
N THR A 108 -5.89 2.41 -10.30
CA THR A 108 -6.21 3.52 -9.41
C THR A 108 -6.30 3.08 -7.96
N ILE A 109 -5.98 4.02 -7.07
CA ILE A 109 -6.27 3.89 -5.64
C ILE A 109 -7.06 5.11 -5.18
N ALA A 110 -8.12 4.89 -4.40
CA ALA A 110 -8.76 5.92 -3.59
C ALA A 110 -8.42 5.65 -2.13
N PHE A 111 -7.88 6.63 -1.41
CA PHE A 111 -7.42 6.42 -0.04
C PHE A 111 -8.05 7.40 0.94
N ASP A 112 -8.21 6.94 2.18
CA ASP A 112 -8.55 7.81 3.29
C ASP A 112 -7.28 8.51 3.79
N PRO A 113 -7.29 9.83 3.98
CA PRO A 113 -6.21 10.53 4.67
C PRO A 113 -5.98 10.00 6.09
N SER A 114 -4.81 10.30 6.66
CA SER A 114 -4.55 10.02 8.08
C SER A 114 -5.67 10.56 8.95
N PHE A 115 -6.04 9.84 10.00
CA PHE A 115 -7.06 10.21 10.99
C PHE A 115 -8.51 10.16 10.48
N THR A 116 -8.75 9.71 9.24
CA THR A 116 -10.07 9.71 8.59
C THR A 116 -10.45 8.31 8.13
N GLY A 117 -11.75 8.01 8.07
CA GLY A 117 -12.28 6.75 7.54
C GLY A 117 -11.69 5.52 8.20
N GLU A 118 -11.25 4.56 7.39
CA GLU A 118 -10.58 3.32 7.85
C GLU A 118 -9.09 3.50 8.11
N SER A 119 -8.47 4.63 7.72
CA SER A 119 -7.06 4.92 7.99
C SER A 119 -6.78 5.11 9.47
N GLY A 120 -5.53 4.84 9.87
CA GLY A 120 -5.07 4.97 11.24
C GLY A 120 -4.86 6.43 11.68
N GLY A 121 -4.41 6.55 12.93
CA GLY A 121 -4.09 7.82 13.58
C GLY A 121 -5.10 8.22 14.66
N VAL A 122 -4.60 8.96 15.64
CA VAL A 122 -5.38 9.57 16.73
C VAL A 122 -4.88 10.99 16.95
N PRO A 123 -5.76 11.98 17.23
CA PRO A 123 -7.22 11.88 17.31
C PRO A 123 -7.88 11.58 15.96
N ARG A 124 -9.18 11.28 15.96
CA ARG A 124 -9.94 10.96 14.75
C ARG A 124 -10.66 12.20 14.21
N ASN A 125 -10.84 12.22 12.87
CA ASN A 125 -11.61 13.26 12.17
C ASN A 125 -11.06 14.68 12.38
N VAL A 126 -9.76 14.82 12.22
CA VAL A 126 -9.05 16.11 12.26
C VAL A 126 -8.64 16.54 10.86
#